data_cb13ad756563159ec969a1e8c42799c7
#
_entry.id   cb13ad756563159ec969a1e8c42799c7
#
_cell.length_a   1.000
_cell.length_b   1.000
_cell.length_c   1.000
_cell.angle_alpha   90.00
_cell.angle_beta   90.00
_cell.angle_gamma   90.00
#
_symmetry.space_group_name_H-M   'P 1'
#
loop_
_entity.id
_entity.type
_entity.pdbx_description
1 polymer ?
#
loop_
_entity_poly.entity_id
_entity_poly.type
_entity_poly.pdbx_seq_one_letter_code
_entity_poly.pdbx_strand_id
1 'polypeptide(L)'
;MKRLANIVSTAAAILLAVSVTAQTRPDFSGRWTSGSETAATGRSGERAGDMGSGWGANITITQTAERLTVEYAFFARGDMQPPLKFVFALDGTETKNSVMMGRGIQTQPSKTAWDGDGLVITTTHSFENPADGQPMKIEVKQTLSLESPTSLIIETTRSGVLDGPSSTTRTVYRKL
;
A
#
# COMPACT_ATOMS: atom_id res chain seq x y z
N MET A 1 -28.42 74.68 -20.13
CA MET A 1 -27.06 74.18 -19.81
C MET A 1 -27.19 73.06 -18.83
N LYS A 2 -27.13 71.82 -19.30
CA LYS A 2 -27.21 70.57 -18.46
C LYS A 2 -25.83 69.93 -18.39
N ARG A 3 -25.22 69.86 -17.22
CA ARG A 3 -23.94 69.20 -17.01
C ARG A 3 -24.22 67.70 -16.72
N LEU A 4 -23.73 66.83 -17.60
CA LEU A 4 -23.68 65.38 -17.43
C LEU A 4 -22.50 65.05 -16.52
N ALA A 5 -22.76 64.45 -15.39
CA ALA A 5 -21.74 63.89 -14.49
C ALA A 5 -21.46 62.43 -14.93
N ASN A 6 -20.23 62.17 -15.39
CA ASN A 6 -19.76 60.80 -15.65
C ASN A 6 -19.35 60.14 -14.33
N ILE A 7 -20.08 59.09 -13.96
CA ILE A 7 -19.70 58.20 -12.87
C ILE A 7 -18.84 57.08 -13.47
N VAL A 8 -17.55 57.11 -13.20
CA VAL A 8 -16.62 56.02 -13.54
C VAL A 8 -16.67 55.02 -12.39
N SER A 9 -17.35 53.88 -12.61
CA SER A 9 -17.34 52.75 -11.68
C SER A 9 -16.08 51.90 -11.92
N THR A 10 -15.12 51.99 -10.98
CA THR A 10 -13.93 51.14 -10.94
C THR A 10 -14.28 49.85 -10.24
N ALA A 11 -14.48 48.78 -11.00
CA ALA A 11 -14.63 47.43 -10.47
C ALA A 11 -13.26 46.87 -10.07
N ALA A 12 -12.96 46.78 -8.78
CA ALA A 12 -11.78 46.12 -8.27
C ALA A 12 -12.00 44.61 -8.28
N ALA A 13 -11.39 43.91 -9.21
CA ALA A 13 -11.36 42.44 -9.23
C ALA A 13 -10.35 41.95 -8.17
N ILE A 14 -10.85 41.40 -7.08
CA ILE A 14 -10.03 40.72 -6.06
C ILE A 14 -9.72 39.31 -6.56
N LEU A 15 -8.51 39.10 -7.05
CA LEU A 15 -7.95 37.79 -7.36
C LEU A 15 -7.59 37.11 -6.04
N LEU A 16 -8.44 36.21 -5.55
CA LEU A 16 -8.11 35.28 -4.50
C LEU A 16 -7.13 34.23 -5.04
N ALA A 17 -5.84 34.42 -4.79
CA ALA A 17 -4.83 33.38 -5.03
C ALA A 17 -5.06 32.26 -4.01
N VAL A 18 -5.71 31.19 -4.41
CA VAL A 18 -5.78 29.95 -3.64
C VAL A 18 -4.39 29.32 -3.71
N SER A 19 -3.61 29.48 -2.64
CA SER A 19 -2.35 28.78 -2.46
C SER A 19 -2.67 27.29 -2.27
N VAL A 20 -2.58 26.51 -3.37
CA VAL A 20 -2.57 25.05 -3.28
C VAL A 20 -1.23 24.67 -2.64
N THR A 21 -1.23 24.44 -1.34
CA THR A 21 -0.09 23.81 -0.68
C THR A 21 -0.02 22.39 -1.23
N ALA A 22 0.98 22.13 -2.08
CA ALA A 22 1.27 20.78 -2.53
C ALA A 22 1.59 19.96 -1.26
N GLN A 23 0.70 19.05 -0.89
CA GLN A 23 0.91 18.15 0.23
C GLN A 23 2.13 17.30 -0.09
N THR A 24 3.19 17.46 0.70
CA THR A 24 4.42 16.69 0.52
C THR A 24 4.11 15.24 0.93
N ARG A 25 4.00 14.36 -0.05
CA ARG A 25 3.75 12.93 0.19
C ARG A 25 4.90 12.31 0.96
N PRO A 26 4.63 11.44 1.96
CA PRO A 26 5.67 10.75 2.69
C PRO A 26 6.55 9.89 1.77
N ASP A 27 7.84 9.81 2.09
CA ASP A 27 8.79 8.91 1.45
C ASP A 27 8.97 7.66 2.32
N PHE A 28 8.48 6.54 1.85
CA PHE A 28 8.58 5.24 2.51
C PHE A 28 9.90 4.52 2.23
N SER A 29 10.81 5.12 1.46
CA SER A 29 12.07 4.47 1.08
C SER A 29 12.91 4.07 2.28
N GLY A 30 13.49 2.88 2.22
CA GLY A 30 14.37 2.36 3.25
C GLY A 30 14.35 0.85 3.34
N ARG A 31 15.21 0.35 4.22
CA ARG A 31 15.19 -1.04 4.66
C ARG A 31 14.47 -1.08 6.01
N TRP A 32 13.53 -2.00 6.13
CA TRP A 32 12.62 -2.06 7.24
C TRP A 32 12.55 -3.48 7.81
N THR A 33 12.42 -3.59 9.15
CA THR A 33 12.20 -4.87 9.83
C THR A 33 11.04 -4.76 10.80
N SER A 34 10.16 -5.75 10.82
CA SER A 34 9.02 -5.78 11.75
C SER A 34 9.40 -6.22 13.16
N GLY A 35 10.68 -6.55 13.41
CA GLY A 35 11.13 -6.99 14.73
C GLY A 35 10.47 -8.28 15.23
N SER A 36 9.71 -8.94 14.38
CA SER A 36 8.98 -10.15 14.70
C SER A 36 9.92 -11.36 14.71
N GLU A 37 10.96 -11.34 15.56
CA GLU A 37 11.65 -12.57 15.94
C GLU A 37 10.72 -13.52 16.72
N THR A 38 9.54 -13.04 17.12
CA THR A 38 8.55 -13.83 17.87
C THR A 38 7.80 -14.85 17.02
N ALA A 39 7.86 -14.76 15.71
CA ALA A 39 7.23 -15.73 14.81
C ALA A 39 8.04 -17.02 14.60
N ALA A 40 9.30 -17.07 15.03
CA ALA A 40 10.16 -18.25 14.86
C ALA A 40 10.16 -19.20 16.07
N THR A 41 9.67 -18.78 17.23
CA THR A 41 9.54 -19.66 18.39
C THR A 41 8.08 -20.07 18.56
N GLY A 42 7.72 -21.16 17.91
CA GLY A 42 6.39 -21.79 17.98
C GLY A 42 5.87 -21.97 19.41
N ARG A 43 5.25 -20.93 19.94
CA ARG A 43 4.29 -21.04 21.03
C ARG A 43 2.91 -20.84 20.45
N SER A 44 2.28 -21.97 20.23
CA SER A 44 0.86 -22.17 19.97
C SER A 44 0.00 -21.31 20.91
N GLY A 45 -0.48 -20.18 20.43
CA GLY A 45 -1.38 -19.30 21.19
C GLY A 45 -1.79 -18.04 20.42
N GLU A 46 -0.97 -17.55 19.53
CA GLU A 46 -1.35 -16.44 18.68
C GLU A 46 -1.96 -16.98 17.39
N ARG A 47 -3.18 -16.59 17.16
CA ARG A 47 -4.12 -16.94 16.11
C ARG A 47 -3.43 -17.43 14.83
N ALA A 48 -3.56 -18.73 14.57
CA ALA A 48 -3.29 -19.30 13.25
C ALA A 48 -4.09 -18.47 12.23
N GLY A 49 -3.41 -17.61 11.46
CA GLY A 49 -4.05 -16.73 10.48
C GLY A 49 -3.50 -15.31 10.40
N ASP A 50 -2.65 -14.88 11.33
CA ASP A 50 -2.00 -13.58 11.21
C ASP A 50 -0.82 -13.66 10.23
N MET A 51 -1.09 -13.30 8.97
CA MET A 51 -0.07 -13.22 7.91
C MET A 51 0.66 -11.87 7.92
N GLY A 52 0.53 -11.07 8.97
CA GLY A 52 1.14 -9.76 9.09
C GLY A 52 0.78 -8.85 7.90
N SER A 53 1.74 -8.04 7.45
CA SER A 53 1.57 -7.18 6.26
C SER A 53 1.45 -7.99 4.96
N GLY A 54 1.82 -9.26 4.96
CA GLY A 54 1.96 -10.08 3.75
C GLY A 54 3.32 -9.94 3.05
N TRP A 55 4.19 -9.04 3.51
CA TRP A 55 5.53 -8.81 2.92
C TRP A 55 6.68 -9.39 3.76
N GLY A 56 6.35 -10.13 4.82
CA GLY A 56 7.36 -10.75 5.70
C GLY A 56 8.01 -9.77 6.66
N ALA A 57 9.02 -10.27 7.39
CA ALA A 57 9.65 -9.53 8.47
C ALA A 57 10.64 -8.45 8.00
N ASN A 58 11.31 -8.66 6.87
CA ASN A 58 12.30 -7.74 6.34
C ASN A 58 11.92 -7.32 4.92
N ILE A 59 11.79 -6.01 4.71
CA ILE A 59 11.41 -5.45 3.41
C ILE A 59 12.36 -4.31 3.04
N THR A 60 12.56 -4.13 1.74
CA THR A 60 13.20 -2.96 1.18
C THR A 60 12.18 -2.21 0.33
N ILE A 61 11.98 -0.94 0.62
CA ILE A 61 11.10 -0.07 -0.15
C ILE A 61 11.95 0.95 -0.88
N THR A 62 11.69 1.12 -2.17
CA THR A 62 12.23 2.20 -2.99
C THR A 62 11.08 2.99 -3.57
N GLN A 63 11.05 4.29 -3.34
CA GLN A 63 10.01 5.19 -3.82
C GLN A 63 10.60 6.24 -4.75
N THR A 64 9.92 6.47 -5.86
CA THR A 64 10.14 7.60 -6.76
C THR A 64 8.87 8.44 -6.82
N ALA A 65 8.86 9.53 -7.59
CA ALA A 65 7.63 10.31 -7.79
C ALA A 65 6.48 9.49 -8.41
N GLU A 66 6.81 8.46 -9.17
CA GLU A 66 5.84 7.70 -9.98
C GLU A 66 5.56 6.31 -9.43
N ARG A 67 6.50 5.71 -8.68
CA ARG A 67 6.46 4.29 -8.33
C ARG A 67 6.92 4.01 -6.92
N LEU A 68 6.26 3.04 -6.30
CA LEU A 68 6.72 2.37 -5.09
C LEU A 68 7.15 0.95 -5.48
N THR A 69 8.35 0.56 -5.09
CA THR A 69 8.84 -0.82 -5.24
C THR A 69 9.05 -1.43 -3.87
N VAL A 70 8.50 -2.62 -3.64
CA VAL A 70 8.68 -3.39 -2.41
C VAL A 70 9.38 -4.70 -2.75
N GLU A 71 10.50 -4.95 -2.09
CA GLU A 71 11.29 -6.18 -2.24
C GLU A 71 11.37 -6.90 -0.90
N TYR A 72 11.12 -8.21 -0.88
CA TYR A 72 11.23 -9.04 0.31
C TYR A 72 11.57 -10.49 -0.02
N ALA A 73 12.24 -11.17 0.91
CA ALA A 73 12.52 -12.59 0.80
C ALA A 73 11.29 -13.40 1.21
N PHE A 74 10.80 -14.27 0.34
CA PHE A 74 9.62 -15.10 0.60
C PHE A 74 9.92 -16.32 1.48
N PHE A 75 11.13 -16.88 1.39
CA PHE A 75 11.61 -17.96 2.26
C PHE A 75 13.11 -17.85 2.49
N ALA A 76 13.50 -17.76 3.75
CA ALA A 76 14.90 -17.79 4.16
C ALA A 76 15.43 -19.25 4.28
N ARG A 77 15.17 -20.10 3.30
CA ARG A 77 15.81 -21.43 3.22
C ARG A 77 16.87 -21.43 2.14
N GLY A 78 18.04 -20.92 2.53
CA GLY A 78 19.22 -20.88 1.66
C GLY A 78 19.12 -19.78 0.60
N ASP A 79 20.23 -19.17 0.26
CA ASP A 79 20.40 -18.01 -0.63
C ASP A 79 20.03 -18.23 -2.12
N MET A 80 19.07 -19.11 -2.41
CA MET A 80 18.84 -19.62 -3.75
C MET A 80 17.63 -19.03 -4.48
N GLN A 81 16.80 -18.20 -3.84
CA GLN A 81 15.70 -17.56 -4.53
C GLN A 81 15.84 -16.04 -4.49
N PRO A 82 15.72 -15.36 -5.64
CA PRO A 82 15.73 -13.90 -5.65
C PRO A 82 14.56 -13.37 -4.82
N PRO A 83 14.72 -12.20 -4.17
CA PRO A 83 13.62 -11.55 -3.47
C PRO A 83 12.43 -11.33 -4.41
N LEU A 84 11.23 -11.47 -3.87
CA LEU A 84 10.03 -11.07 -4.58
C LEU A 84 10.02 -9.55 -4.71
N LYS A 85 9.66 -9.09 -5.88
CA LYS A 85 9.62 -7.66 -6.21
C LYS A 85 8.24 -7.28 -6.70
N PHE A 86 7.64 -6.33 -6.01
CA PHE A 86 6.34 -5.74 -6.35
C PHE A 86 6.53 -4.28 -6.73
N VAL A 87 5.88 -3.87 -7.80
CA VAL A 87 5.92 -2.49 -8.29
C VAL A 87 4.49 -1.95 -8.31
N PHE A 88 4.31 -0.77 -7.74
CA PHE A 88 3.03 -0.08 -7.65
C PHE A 88 3.17 1.31 -8.26
N ALA A 89 2.27 1.70 -9.18
CA ALA A 89 2.21 3.04 -9.72
C ALA A 89 1.56 3.97 -8.69
N LEU A 90 2.14 5.14 -8.44
CA LEU A 90 1.65 6.10 -7.43
C LEU A 90 0.62 7.10 -7.96
N ASP A 91 0.28 6.98 -9.23
CA ASP A 91 -0.75 7.79 -9.91
C ASP A 91 -2.14 7.13 -9.92
N GLY A 92 -2.28 5.94 -9.31
CA GLY A 92 -3.52 5.18 -9.25
C GLY A 92 -3.75 4.28 -10.47
N THR A 93 -2.87 4.27 -11.46
CA THR A 93 -2.97 3.32 -12.58
C THR A 93 -2.74 1.89 -12.10
N GLU A 94 -3.43 0.93 -12.73
CA GLU A 94 -3.29 -0.46 -12.39
C GLU A 94 -1.91 -0.99 -12.79
N THR A 95 -1.24 -1.63 -11.84
CA THR A 95 -0.02 -2.41 -12.07
C THR A 95 -0.31 -3.88 -11.92
N LYS A 96 0.44 -4.73 -12.65
CA LYS A 96 0.33 -6.17 -12.59
C LYS A 96 1.65 -6.76 -12.13
N ASN A 97 1.63 -7.37 -10.95
CA ASN A 97 2.79 -8.06 -10.40
C ASN A 97 2.62 -9.57 -10.61
N SER A 98 3.67 -10.22 -11.08
CA SER A 98 3.68 -11.67 -11.29
C SER A 98 4.41 -12.33 -10.12
N VAL A 99 3.74 -13.24 -9.45
CA VAL A 99 4.28 -13.99 -8.30
C VAL A 99 4.19 -15.49 -8.55
N MET A 100 5.24 -16.22 -8.15
CA MET A 100 5.20 -17.67 -8.13
C MET A 100 4.38 -18.14 -6.94
N MET A 101 3.26 -18.78 -7.19
CA MET A 101 2.38 -19.34 -6.15
C MET A 101 2.21 -20.83 -6.40
N GLY A 102 2.81 -21.66 -5.53
CA GLY A 102 2.73 -23.09 -5.65
C GLY A 102 3.32 -23.59 -6.99
N ARG A 103 2.49 -24.09 -7.90
CA ARG A 103 2.90 -24.65 -9.19
C ARG A 103 2.78 -23.71 -10.36
N GLY A 104 2.40 -22.46 -10.14
CA GLY A 104 2.13 -21.52 -11.23
C GLY A 104 2.47 -20.07 -10.92
N ILE A 105 2.54 -19.28 -11.99
CA ILE A 105 2.68 -17.83 -11.87
C ILE A 105 1.27 -17.24 -11.80
N GLN A 106 1.01 -16.47 -10.76
CA GLN A 106 -0.20 -15.67 -10.63
C GLN A 106 0.10 -14.22 -10.94
N THR A 107 -0.79 -13.59 -11.69
CA THR A 107 -0.75 -12.15 -11.91
C THR A 107 -1.69 -11.48 -10.91
N GLN A 108 -1.15 -10.55 -10.13
CA GLN A 108 -1.86 -9.81 -9.11
C GLN A 108 -2.00 -8.36 -9.56
N PRO A 109 -3.18 -7.95 -10.07
CA PRO A 109 -3.46 -6.54 -10.35
C PRO A 109 -3.57 -5.76 -9.04
N SER A 110 -2.95 -4.58 -9.03
CA SER A 110 -2.94 -3.69 -7.87
C SER A 110 -3.17 -2.25 -8.31
N LYS A 111 -3.86 -1.48 -7.48
CA LYS A 111 -4.04 -0.04 -7.63
C LYS A 111 -3.63 0.67 -6.36
N THR A 112 -3.19 1.91 -6.48
CA THR A 112 -2.85 2.76 -5.35
C THR A 112 -3.76 3.97 -5.27
N ALA A 113 -3.92 4.48 -4.06
CA ALA A 113 -4.54 5.78 -3.82
C ALA A 113 -3.87 6.43 -2.60
N TRP A 114 -3.74 7.74 -2.64
CA TRP A 114 -3.31 8.50 -1.47
C TRP A 114 -4.53 8.88 -0.63
N ASP A 115 -4.44 8.66 0.67
CA ASP A 115 -5.44 9.05 1.66
C ASP A 115 -4.72 9.89 2.74
N GLY A 116 -4.75 11.21 2.57
CA GLY A 116 -3.89 12.10 3.32
C GLY A 116 -2.41 11.76 3.13
N ASP A 117 -1.73 11.49 4.25
CA ASP A 117 -0.33 11.06 4.27
C ASP A 117 -0.18 9.53 4.15
N GLY A 118 -1.28 8.80 4.04
CA GLY A 118 -1.28 7.35 3.86
C GLY A 118 -1.29 6.94 2.39
N LEU A 119 -0.56 5.88 2.06
CA LEU A 119 -0.63 5.23 0.75
C LEU A 119 -1.45 3.93 0.88
N VAL A 120 -2.56 3.89 0.18
CA VAL A 120 -3.43 2.71 0.11
C VAL A 120 -3.09 1.91 -1.14
N ILE A 121 -2.78 0.62 -0.97
CA ILE A 121 -2.55 -0.34 -2.06
C ILE A 121 -3.65 -1.38 -1.98
N THR A 122 -4.42 -1.52 -3.04
CA THR A 122 -5.46 -2.53 -3.17
C THR A 122 -5.03 -3.56 -4.21
N THR A 123 -4.87 -4.82 -3.79
CA THR A 123 -4.43 -5.93 -4.65
C THR A 123 -5.53 -6.98 -4.73
N THR A 124 -5.82 -7.44 -5.95
CA THR A 124 -6.76 -8.53 -6.17
C THR A 124 -5.98 -9.84 -6.39
N HIS A 125 -6.26 -10.83 -5.56
CA HIS A 125 -5.78 -12.19 -5.71
C HIS A 125 -6.88 -13.05 -6.32
N SER A 126 -6.55 -13.77 -7.38
CA SER A 126 -7.47 -14.72 -8.02
C SER A 126 -6.96 -16.14 -7.80
N PHE A 127 -7.84 -17.04 -7.42
CA PHE A 127 -7.55 -18.46 -7.20
C PHE A 127 -8.80 -19.30 -7.50
N GLU A 128 -8.62 -20.60 -7.61
CA GLU A 128 -9.73 -21.53 -7.79
C GLU A 128 -10.21 -22.01 -6.40
N ASN A 129 -11.53 -22.02 -6.21
CA ASN A 129 -12.14 -22.63 -5.03
C ASN A 129 -11.83 -24.14 -5.02
N PRO A 130 -11.16 -24.67 -4.00
CA PRO A 130 -10.81 -26.08 -3.95
C PRO A 130 -12.02 -27.03 -3.87
N ALA A 131 -13.19 -26.51 -3.48
CA ALA A 131 -14.39 -27.33 -3.35
C ALA A 131 -15.13 -27.59 -4.68
N ASP A 132 -15.11 -26.62 -5.60
CA ASP A 132 -15.91 -26.66 -6.83
C ASP A 132 -15.15 -26.20 -8.09
N GLY A 133 -13.89 -25.79 -7.94
CA GLY A 133 -13.05 -25.29 -9.05
C GLY A 133 -13.47 -23.92 -9.59
N GLN A 134 -14.44 -23.24 -8.97
CA GLN A 134 -14.88 -21.94 -9.44
C GLN A 134 -13.85 -20.85 -9.15
N PRO A 135 -13.70 -19.88 -10.06
CA PRO A 135 -12.76 -18.77 -9.83
C PRO A 135 -13.25 -17.89 -8.68
N MET A 136 -12.37 -17.66 -7.72
CA MET A 136 -12.59 -16.77 -6.58
C MET A 136 -11.61 -15.61 -6.61
N LYS A 137 -12.02 -14.50 -5.97
CA LYS A 137 -11.19 -13.32 -5.80
C LYS A 137 -11.19 -12.90 -4.35
N ILE A 138 -10.00 -12.54 -3.85
CA ILE A 138 -9.81 -11.90 -2.55
C ILE A 138 -9.19 -10.53 -2.80
N GLU A 139 -9.70 -9.53 -2.11
CA GLU A 139 -9.11 -8.22 -2.08
C GLU A 139 -8.25 -8.08 -0.81
N VAL A 140 -7.03 -7.62 -1.00
CA VAL A 140 -6.10 -7.25 0.07
C VAL A 140 -5.82 -5.77 -0.04
N LYS A 141 -6.20 -5.02 0.99
CA LYS A 141 -5.96 -3.60 1.13
C LYS A 141 -4.84 -3.38 2.14
N GLN A 142 -3.74 -2.75 1.73
CA GLN A 142 -2.63 -2.37 2.58
C GLN A 142 -2.56 -0.86 2.67
N THR A 143 -2.56 -0.31 3.88
CA THR A 143 -2.40 1.13 4.12
C THR A 143 -1.06 1.37 4.78
N LEU A 144 -0.16 2.07 4.09
CA LEU A 144 1.16 2.46 4.57
C LEU A 144 1.08 3.85 5.18
N SER A 145 1.64 4.02 6.37
CA SER A 145 1.79 5.32 7.01
C SER A 145 3.09 5.39 7.82
N LEU A 146 3.69 6.58 7.92
CA LEU A 146 4.84 6.80 8.80
C LEU A 146 4.34 7.35 10.14
N GLU A 147 4.53 6.59 11.23
CA GLU A 147 4.35 7.08 12.59
C GLU A 147 5.50 8.02 12.98
N SER A 148 6.70 7.78 12.43
CA SER A 148 7.90 8.59 12.54
C SER A 148 8.82 8.32 11.35
N PRO A 149 9.91 9.08 11.12
CA PRO A 149 10.87 8.80 10.05
C PRO A 149 11.52 7.40 10.12
N THR A 150 11.43 6.74 11.28
CA THR A 150 12.01 5.40 11.53
C THR A 150 10.96 4.35 11.89
N SER A 151 9.67 4.68 11.82
CA SER A 151 8.56 3.76 12.14
C SER A 151 7.52 3.78 11.02
N LEU A 152 7.43 2.68 10.28
CA LEU A 152 6.45 2.44 9.23
C LEU A 152 5.35 1.52 9.77
N ILE A 153 4.10 1.92 9.61
CA ILE A 153 2.93 1.12 9.93
C ILE A 153 2.33 0.62 8.62
N ILE A 154 2.00 -0.66 8.58
CA ILE A 154 1.24 -1.26 7.50
C ILE A 154 -0.01 -1.92 8.11
N GLU A 155 -1.16 -1.34 7.82
CA GLU A 155 -2.45 -1.96 8.13
C GLU A 155 -2.92 -2.75 6.92
N THR A 156 -3.17 -4.05 7.13
CA THR A 156 -3.58 -4.97 6.06
C THR A 156 -4.96 -5.50 6.36
N THR A 157 -5.92 -5.16 5.52
CA THR A 157 -7.28 -5.71 5.55
C THR A 157 -7.43 -6.71 4.42
N ARG A 158 -7.88 -7.91 4.73
CA ARG A 158 -8.18 -8.97 3.77
C ARG A 158 -9.69 -9.22 3.77
N SER A 159 -10.30 -9.22 2.60
CA SER A 159 -11.68 -9.68 2.47
C SER A 159 -11.76 -11.16 2.87
N GLY A 160 -12.89 -11.56 3.43
CA GLY A 160 -13.10 -12.95 3.82
C GLY A 160 -13.04 -13.90 2.62
N VAL A 161 -12.58 -15.12 2.87
CA VAL A 161 -12.59 -16.21 1.89
C VAL A 161 -13.87 -17.01 2.14
N LEU A 162 -14.58 -17.43 1.08
CA LEU A 162 -15.80 -18.25 1.18
C LEU A 162 -16.83 -17.62 2.14
N ASP A 163 -17.17 -16.35 1.95
CA ASP A 163 -18.10 -15.59 2.79
C ASP A 163 -17.71 -15.47 4.27
N GLY A 164 -16.46 -15.77 4.59
CA GLY A 164 -15.91 -15.57 5.93
C GLY A 164 -15.75 -14.08 6.27
N PRO A 165 -15.54 -13.73 7.54
CA PRO A 165 -15.34 -12.35 7.95
C PRO A 165 -14.02 -11.79 7.40
N SER A 166 -14.00 -10.49 7.10
CA SER A 166 -12.76 -9.78 6.81
C SER A 166 -11.85 -9.74 8.05
N SER A 167 -10.55 -9.70 7.83
CA SER A 167 -9.56 -9.57 8.89
C SER A 167 -8.69 -8.35 8.67
N THR A 168 -8.30 -7.68 9.75
CA THR A 168 -7.36 -6.56 9.70
C THR A 168 -6.20 -6.85 10.65
N THR A 169 -4.99 -6.65 10.15
CA THR A 169 -3.73 -6.82 10.87
C THR A 169 -2.94 -5.52 10.80
N ARG A 170 -2.33 -5.11 11.92
CA ARG A 170 -1.42 -3.98 11.98
C ARG A 170 0.01 -4.48 12.21
N THR A 171 0.91 -4.18 11.29
CA THR A 171 2.33 -4.52 11.37
C THR A 171 3.15 -3.25 11.51
N VAL A 172 4.05 -3.20 12.48
CA VAL A 172 4.96 -2.07 12.71
C VAL A 172 6.36 -2.49 12.28
N TYR A 173 6.94 -1.71 11.39
CA TYR A 173 8.30 -1.88 10.91
C TYR A 173 9.20 -0.78 11.46
N ARG A 174 10.45 -1.14 11.76
CA ARG A 174 11.51 -0.21 12.17
C ARG A 174 12.54 -0.08 11.05
N LYS A 175 13.03 1.13 10.83
CA LYS A 175 14.07 1.38 9.83
C LYS A 175 15.40 0.80 10.31
N LEU A 176 16.10 0.12 9.39
CA LEU A 176 17.43 -0.46 9.62
C LEU A 176 18.54 0.54 9.29
#